data_cf1d8ea7025070dd6fb134361ea4081b
#
_entry.id   cf1d8ea7025070dd6fb134361ea4081b
#
_cell.length_a   1.000
_cell.length_b   1.000
_cell.length_c   1.000
_cell.angle_alpha   90.00
_cell.angle_beta   90.00
_cell.angle_gamma   90.00
#
_symmetry.space_group_name_H-M   'P 1'
#
loop_
_entity.id
_entity.type
_entity.pdbx_description
1 polymer ?
#
loop_
_entity_poly.entity_id
_entity_poly.type
_entity_poly.pdbx_seq_one_letter_code
_entity_poly.pdbx_strand_id
1 'polypeptide(L)'
;MTEPTPLRHSPDGFACPAWCVQPEGAPRGGMVVLPEIFGVNAHIRAITTRFAARGYAAVAPDNFARIQPGVDLGYGQGDVAQGRALKAAVERLPEALVLGDIQAAIDHAAALSGGKVGLVGFCWGGLLAWRAACELQGLAAVACYYGGGMTGDAEVARRPRCPVIAHFGAHDAHIPQKEVRAFARAHPEVQVQVYDAAHGFNCDQRDSYDEAAALVARERTLSLFARCVG
;
A
#
# COMPACT_ATOMS: atom_id res chain seq x y z
N MET A 1 -18.76 -13.91 -5.44
CA MET A 1 -18.21 -12.83 -4.58
C MET A 1 -17.33 -13.52 -3.57
N THR A 2 -16.03 -13.24 -3.56
CA THR A 2 -15.13 -13.78 -2.54
C THR A 2 -15.39 -13.03 -1.23
N GLU A 3 -15.68 -13.76 -0.17
CA GLU A 3 -15.83 -13.18 1.18
C GLU A 3 -14.46 -12.79 1.75
N PRO A 4 -14.41 -11.77 2.64
CA PRO A 4 -13.17 -11.43 3.32
C PRO A 4 -12.62 -12.64 4.10
N THR A 5 -11.35 -12.94 3.93
CA THR A 5 -10.66 -14.02 4.62
C THR A 5 -10.02 -13.46 5.90
N PRO A 6 -10.23 -14.04 7.09
CA PRO A 6 -9.52 -13.62 8.28
C PRO A 6 -8.04 -13.97 8.17
N LEU A 7 -7.17 -12.99 8.35
CA LEU A 7 -5.73 -13.20 8.47
C LEU A 7 -5.43 -13.83 9.83
N ARG A 8 -4.46 -14.74 9.87
CA ARG A 8 -4.00 -15.32 11.13
C ARG A 8 -2.93 -14.41 11.72
N HIS A 9 -3.11 -14.06 13.01
CA HIS A 9 -2.09 -13.57 13.93
C HIS A 9 -1.55 -12.15 13.73
N SER A 10 -2.35 -11.16 14.12
CA SER A 10 -1.75 -9.98 14.74
C SER A 10 -1.17 -10.35 16.10
N PRO A 11 -0.13 -9.67 16.60
CA PRO A 11 0.53 -10.01 17.86
C PRO A 11 -0.40 -10.09 19.08
N ASP A 12 -1.55 -9.41 19.03
CA ASP A 12 -2.58 -9.39 20.07
C ASP A 12 -3.73 -10.39 19.82
N GLY A 13 -3.61 -11.25 18.80
CA GLY A 13 -4.62 -12.23 18.43
C GLY A 13 -5.79 -11.67 17.61
N PHE A 14 -5.76 -10.40 17.19
CA PHE A 14 -6.77 -9.83 16.31
C PHE A 14 -6.69 -10.48 14.92
N ALA A 15 -7.82 -10.99 14.41
CA ALA A 15 -7.94 -11.56 13.09
C ALA A 15 -8.37 -10.46 12.08
N CYS A 16 -7.40 -9.76 11.52
CA CYS A 16 -7.66 -8.72 10.51
C CYS A 16 -8.31 -9.35 9.27
N PRO A 17 -9.49 -8.87 8.80
CA PRO A 17 -10.08 -9.34 7.55
C PRO A 17 -9.24 -8.87 6.35
N ALA A 18 -9.18 -9.66 5.28
CA ALA A 18 -8.52 -9.28 4.05
C ALA A 18 -9.27 -9.77 2.82
N TRP A 19 -9.16 -9.01 1.73
CA TRP A 19 -9.56 -9.45 0.41
C TRP A 19 -8.40 -10.20 -0.23
N CYS A 20 -8.60 -11.50 -0.53
CA CYS A 20 -7.57 -12.37 -1.09
C CYS A 20 -7.95 -12.83 -2.49
N VAL A 21 -7.00 -12.79 -3.42
CA VAL A 21 -7.17 -13.28 -4.79
C VAL A 21 -5.98 -14.15 -5.15
N GLN A 22 -6.26 -15.39 -5.57
CA GLN A 22 -5.24 -16.32 -6.04
C GLN A 22 -5.05 -16.20 -7.55
N PRO A 23 -3.83 -16.38 -8.07
CA PRO A 23 -3.57 -16.45 -9.50
C PRO A 23 -4.08 -17.78 -10.09
N GLU A 24 -4.23 -17.84 -11.40
CA GLU A 24 -4.36 -19.09 -12.11
C GLU A 24 -3.01 -19.82 -12.08
N GLY A 25 -2.99 -21.03 -11.53
CA GLY A 25 -1.78 -21.85 -11.41
C GLY A 25 -0.92 -21.52 -10.18
N ALA A 26 0.33 -21.98 -10.19
CA ALA A 26 1.26 -21.79 -9.07
C ALA A 26 1.66 -20.31 -8.93
N PRO A 27 1.57 -19.71 -7.74
CA PRO A 27 1.99 -18.34 -7.52
C PRO A 27 3.50 -18.15 -7.75
N ARG A 28 3.88 -17.06 -8.40
CA ARG A 28 5.29 -16.65 -8.54
C ARG A 28 5.83 -15.89 -7.31
N GLY A 29 4.95 -15.47 -6.41
CA GLY A 29 5.24 -14.76 -5.17
C GLY A 29 3.96 -14.23 -4.53
N GLY A 30 4.09 -13.63 -3.34
CA GLY A 30 3.00 -12.96 -2.63
C GLY A 30 2.98 -11.45 -2.91
N MET A 31 1.79 -10.84 -2.82
CA MET A 31 1.62 -9.39 -2.95
C MET A 31 0.64 -8.86 -1.92
N VAL A 32 1.07 -7.89 -1.11
CA VAL A 32 0.18 -7.15 -0.20
C VAL A 32 -0.18 -5.81 -0.83
N VAL A 33 -1.47 -5.44 -0.79
CA VAL A 33 -2.00 -4.19 -1.35
C VAL A 33 -2.64 -3.38 -0.24
N LEU A 34 -2.01 -2.26 0.15
CA LEU A 34 -2.54 -1.39 1.21
C LEU A 34 -3.42 -0.27 0.63
N PRO A 35 -4.66 -0.15 1.13
CA PRO A 35 -5.63 0.80 0.62
C PRO A 35 -5.32 2.25 0.97
N GLU A 36 -5.96 3.15 0.24
CA GLU A 36 -6.14 4.56 0.59
C GLU A 36 -7.01 4.71 1.86
N ILE A 37 -7.45 5.93 2.16
CA ILE A 37 -8.40 6.20 3.27
C ILE A 37 -9.84 5.70 2.98
N PHE A 38 -10.07 5.01 1.89
CA PHE A 38 -11.40 4.57 1.43
C PHE A 38 -11.67 3.08 1.70
N GLY A 39 -10.75 2.39 2.38
CA GLY A 39 -10.86 0.96 2.68
C GLY A 39 -10.60 0.06 1.47
N VAL A 40 -10.97 -1.21 1.59
CA VAL A 40 -10.83 -2.22 0.52
C VAL A 40 -11.98 -2.08 -0.47
N ASN A 41 -12.05 -0.91 -1.12
CA ASN A 41 -13.09 -0.54 -2.07
C ASN A 41 -12.87 -1.18 -3.46
N ALA A 42 -13.77 -0.84 -4.41
CA ALA A 42 -13.73 -1.40 -5.76
C ALA A 42 -12.37 -1.21 -6.45
N HIS A 43 -11.72 -0.04 -6.28
CA HIS A 43 -10.41 0.25 -6.86
C HIS A 43 -9.32 -0.68 -6.28
N ILE A 44 -9.25 -0.83 -4.95
CA ILE A 44 -8.26 -1.69 -4.28
C ILE A 44 -8.49 -3.16 -4.64
N ARG A 45 -9.76 -3.61 -4.69
CA ARG A 45 -10.09 -4.97 -5.15
C ARG A 45 -9.64 -5.21 -6.60
N ALA A 46 -9.84 -4.21 -7.48
CA ALA A 46 -9.38 -4.29 -8.87
C ALA A 46 -7.84 -4.36 -8.96
N ILE A 47 -7.10 -3.57 -8.16
CA ILE A 47 -5.63 -3.65 -8.10
C ILE A 47 -5.19 -5.03 -7.61
N THR A 48 -5.79 -5.55 -6.55
CA THR A 48 -5.49 -6.88 -6.00
C THR A 48 -5.70 -7.96 -7.07
N THR A 49 -6.81 -7.90 -7.81
CA THR A 49 -7.10 -8.79 -8.94
C THR A 49 -6.08 -8.64 -10.07
N ARG A 50 -5.63 -7.41 -10.37
CA ARG A 50 -4.59 -7.17 -11.39
C ARG A 50 -3.24 -7.80 -11.02
N PHE A 51 -2.88 -7.87 -9.74
CA PHE A 51 -1.69 -8.59 -9.28
C PHE A 51 -1.89 -10.10 -9.39
N ALA A 52 -3.06 -10.63 -9.03
CA ALA A 52 -3.35 -12.05 -9.21
C ALA A 52 -3.30 -12.47 -10.69
N ALA A 53 -3.84 -11.66 -11.60
CA ALA A 53 -3.75 -11.90 -13.05
C ALA A 53 -2.29 -11.87 -13.58
N ARG A 54 -1.33 -11.36 -12.79
CA ARG A 54 0.10 -11.40 -13.09
C ARG A 54 0.85 -12.53 -12.37
N GLY A 55 0.13 -13.44 -11.75
CA GLY A 55 0.69 -14.62 -11.12
C GLY A 55 1.08 -14.45 -9.66
N TYR A 56 0.65 -13.39 -8.97
CA TYR A 56 0.90 -13.22 -7.54
C TYR A 56 -0.29 -13.67 -6.68
N ALA A 57 -0.03 -14.32 -5.54
CA ALA A 57 -1.05 -14.49 -4.51
C ALA A 57 -1.25 -13.13 -3.81
N ALA A 58 -2.39 -12.47 -4.05
CA ALA A 58 -2.59 -11.08 -3.67
C ALA A 58 -3.54 -10.94 -2.48
N VAL A 59 -3.18 -10.09 -1.51
CA VAL A 59 -3.87 -9.89 -0.23
C VAL A 59 -4.02 -8.39 0.03
N ALA A 60 -5.23 -7.90 0.24
CA ALA A 60 -5.52 -6.53 0.66
C ALA A 60 -6.14 -6.55 2.07
N PRO A 61 -5.38 -6.24 3.14
CA PRO A 61 -5.91 -6.20 4.51
C PRO A 61 -6.86 -5.01 4.70
N ASP A 62 -7.87 -5.20 5.54
CA ASP A 62 -8.76 -4.12 5.98
C ASP A 62 -8.10 -3.31 7.10
N ASN A 63 -7.35 -2.28 6.74
CA ASN A 63 -6.61 -1.44 7.68
C ASN A 63 -7.52 -0.67 8.68
N PHE A 64 -8.83 -0.66 8.46
CA PHE A 64 -9.80 -0.01 9.35
C PHE A 64 -10.49 -0.99 10.30
N ALA A 65 -10.31 -2.29 10.13
CA ALA A 65 -11.10 -3.32 10.81
C ALA A 65 -11.08 -3.22 12.34
N ARG A 66 -10.00 -2.70 12.95
CA ARG A 66 -9.93 -2.47 14.40
C ARG A 66 -10.89 -1.38 14.89
N ILE A 67 -11.33 -0.48 14.02
CA ILE A 67 -12.26 0.62 14.32
C ILE A 67 -13.62 0.33 13.70
N GLN A 68 -13.64 0.02 12.43
CA GLN A 68 -14.84 -0.27 11.65
C GLN A 68 -14.49 -1.26 10.55
N PRO A 69 -14.89 -2.53 10.67
CA PRO A 69 -14.63 -3.52 9.62
C PRO A 69 -15.50 -3.27 8.38
N GLY A 70 -14.97 -3.67 7.22
CA GLY A 70 -15.72 -3.65 5.96
C GLY A 70 -15.90 -2.25 5.36
N VAL A 71 -14.98 -1.32 5.61
CA VAL A 71 -15.02 0.02 5.02
C VAL A 71 -14.83 -0.08 3.51
N ASP A 72 -15.84 0.42 2.77
CA ASP A 72 -15.92 0.44 1.30
C ASP A 72 -16.49 1.78 0.85
N LEU A 73 -15.62 2.82 0.82
CA LEU A 73 -16.02 4.18 0.51
C LEU A 73 -15.74 4.53 -0.96
N GLY A 74 -16.58 5.42 -1.50
CA GLY A 74 -16.32 6.10 -2.76
C GLY A 74 -15.34 7.27 -2.62
N TYR A 75 -15.42 8.21 -3.56
CA TYR A 75 -14.49 9.36 -3.62
C TYR A 75 -15.19 10.71 -3.48
N GLY A 76 -16.49 10.72 -3.07
CA GLY A 76 -17.25 11.93 -2.80
C GLY A 76 -16.73 12.69 -1.56
N GLN A 77 -17.17 13.93 -1.40
CA GLN A 77 -16.74 14.75 -0.26
C GLN A 77 -17.07 14.13 1.10
N GLY A 78 -18.23 13.48 1.22
CA GLY A 78 -18.63 12.74 2.42
C GLY A 78 -17.73 11.55 2.70
N ASP A 79 -17.38 10.78 1.67
CA ASP A 79 -16.47 9.64 1.77
C ASP A 79 -15.06 10.08 2.22
N VAL A 80 -14.57 11.19 1.66
CA VAL A 80 -13.27 11.78 2.06
C VAL A 80 -13.29 12.19 3.52
N ALA A 81 -14.36 12.83 4.00
CA ALA A 81 -14.49 13.24 5.40
C ALA A 81 -14.53 12.02 6.32
N GLN A 82 -15.31 11.00 5.98
CA GLN A 82 -15.39 9.74 6.73
C GLN A 82 -14.06 9.00 6.74
N GLY A 83 -13.40 8.86 5.59
CA GLY A 83 -12.11 8.19 5.48
C GLY A 83 -11.02 8.88 6.30
N ARG A 84 -11.01 10.23 6.33
CA ARG A 84 -10.10 11.01 7.19
C ARG A 84 -10.37 10.78 8.68
N ALA A 85 -11.64 10.70 9.07
CA ALA A 85 -12.02 10.43 10.46
C ALA A 85 -11.59 9.02 10.89
N LEU A 86 -11.82 8.02 10.05
CA LEU A 86 -11.39 6.64 10.28
C LEU A 86 -9.85 6.53 10.36
N LYS A 87 -9.14 7.14 9.42
CA LYS A 87 -7.67 7.22 9.47
C LYS A 87 -7.19 7.80 10.80
N ALA A 88 -7.75 8.95 11.21
CA ALA A 88 -7.39 9.57 12.48
C ALA A 88 -7.72 8.69 13.70
N ALA A 89 -8.76 7.86 13.63
CA ALA A 89 -9.09 6.90 14.68
C ALA A 89 -8.05 5.76 14.74
N VAL A 90 -7.64 5.21 13.61
CA VAL A 90 -6.59 4.18 13.55
C VAL A 90 -5.23 4.74 13.99
N GLU A 91 -4.88 5.97 13.60
CA GLU A 91 -3.61 6.61 13.99
C GLU A 91 -3.50 6.93 15.50
N ARG A 92 -4.60 6.85 16.26
CA ARG A 92 -4.57 6.89 17.72
C ARG A 92 -4.27 5.54 18.38
N LEU A 93 -4.36 4.46 17.64
CA LEU A 93 -3.92 3.14 18.13
C LEU A 93 -2.39 3.10 18.23
N PRO A 94 -1.82 2.25 19.09
CA PRO A 94 -0.40 1.96 19.04
C PRO A 94 0.04 1.52 17.64
N GLU A 95 1.08 2.14 17.08
CA GLU A 95 1.60 1.83 15.73
C GLU A 95 1.88 0.32 15.56
N ALA A 96 2.36 -0.32 16.63
CA ALA A 96 2.64 -1.76 16.63
C ALA A 96 1.43 -2.64 16.31
N LEU A 97 0.20 -2.21 16.65
CA LEU A 97 -1.02 -2.95 16.30
C LEU A 97 -1.33 -2.84 14.81
N VAL A 98 -1.22 -1.63 14.25
CA VAL A 98 -1.45 -1.38 12.82
C VAL A 98 -0.40 -2.12 11.97
N LEU A 99 0.87 -2.02 12.35
CA LEU A 99 1.95 -2.75 11.68
C LEU A 99 1.83 -4.27 11.88
N GLY A 100 1.33 -4.72 13.03
CA GLY A 100 1.06 -6.13 13.28
C GLY A 100 0.01 -6.73 12.34
N ASP A 101 -1.04 -5.97 11.99
CA ASP A 101 -2.04 -6.40 11.00
C ASP A 101 -1.43 -6.48 9.59
N ILE A 102 -0.53 -5.56 9.24
CA ILE A 102 0.19 -5.61 7.98
C ILE A 102 1.18 -6.77 7.95
N GLN A 103 1.88 -7.07 9.06
CA GLN A 103 2.74 -8.25 9.16
C GLN A 103 1.94 -9.54 8.95
N ALA A 104 0.74 -9.65 9.56
CA ALA A 104 -0.13 -10.80 9.35
C ALA A 104 -0.54 -10.97 7.87
N ALA A 105 -0.74 -9.86 7.14
CA ALA A 105 -1.00 -9.90 5.70
C ALA A 105 0.23 -10.36 4.90
N ILE A 106 1.43 -9.94 5.29
CA ILE A 106 2.70 -10.39 4.68
C ILE A 106 2.87 -11.88 4.88
N ASP A 107 2.71 -12.36 6.12
CA ASP A 107 2.85 -13.77 6.47
C ASP A 107 1.81 -14.63 5.74
N HIS A 108 0.59 -14.13 5.62
CA HIS A 108 -0.47 -14.82 4.86
C HIS A 108 -0.14 -14.90 3.37
N ALA A 109 0.31 -13.81 2.76
CA ALA A 109 0.73 -13.78 1.35
C ALA A 109 1.92 -14.73 1.10
N ALA A 110 2.88 -14.78 2.03
CA ALA A 110 4.00 -15.73 1.99
C ALA A 110 3.52 -17.18 2.06
N ALA A 111 2.60 -17.49 2.97
CA ALA A 111 2.04 -18.83 3.11
C ALA A 111 1.26 -19.27 1.85
N LEU A 112 0.49 -18.36 1.25
CA LEU A 112 -0.26 -18.64 0.02
C LEU A 112 0.65 -18.87 -1.20
N SER A 113 1.78 -18.15 -1.28
CA SER A 113 2.66 -18.22 -2.44
C SER A 113 3.84 -19.18 -2.28
N GLY A 114 4.20 -19.55 -1.05
CA GLY A 114 5.43 -20.29 -0.76
C GLY A 114 6.71 -19.52 -1.14
N GLY A 115 6.62 -18.20 -1.42
CA GLY A 115 7.67 -17.40 -2.00
C GLY A 115 7.88 -16.06 -1.31
N LYS A 116 8.64 -15.19 -1.98
CA LYS A 116 8.91 -13.82 -1.54
C LYS A 116 7.64 -12.96 -1.64
N VAL A 117 7.56 -11.91 -0.82
CA VAL A 117 6.41 -11.00 -0.77
C VAL A 117 6.81 -9.59 -1.16
N GLY A 118 6.06 -9.00 -2.10
CA GLY A 118 6.08 -7.58 -2.41
C GLY A 118 4.92 -6.87 -1.70
N LEU A 119 5.07 -5.56 -1.49
CA LEU A 119 4.01 -4.75 -0.91
C LEU A 119 3.85 -3.45 -1.69
N VAL A 120 2.61 -3.07 -2.00
CA VAL A 120 2.27 -1.79 -2.61
C VAL A 120 1.23 -1.07 -1.77
N GLY A 121 1.40 0.23 -1.58
CA GLY A 121 0.43 1.04 -0.85
C GLY A 121 0.14 2.36 -1.54
N PHE A 122 -1.10 2.86 -1.37
CA PHE A 122 -1.61 4.05 -2.03
C PHE A 122 -2.06 5.09 -1.00
N CYS A 123 -1.72 6.36 -1.20
CA CYS A 123 -2.07 7.46 -0.29
C CYS A 123 -1.64 7.16 1.16
N TRP A 124 -2.57 7.06 2.11
CA TRP A 124 -2.27 6.60 3.47
C TRP A 124 -1.62 5.21 3.49
N GLY A 125 -2.09 4.29 2.65
CA GLY A 125 -1.43 3.00 2.46
C GLY A 125 0.01 3.12 1.94
N GLY A 126 0.35 4.19 1.21
CA GLY A 126 1.73 4.49 0.79
C GLY A 126 2.64 4.85 1.96
N LEU A 127 2.13 5.59 2.95
CA LEU A 127 2.83 5.85 4.22
C LEU A 127 3.00 4.55 5.02
N LEU A 128 1.94 3.74 5.13
CA LEU A 128 2.00 2.45 5.84
C LEU A 128 2.98 1.48 5.14
N ALA A 129 3.04 1.51 3.81
CA ALA A 129 4.00 0.73 3.04
C ALA A 129 5.46 1.13 3.33
N TRP A 130 5.72 2.43 3.45
CA TRP A 130 7.02 2.95 3.88
C TRP A 130 7.41 2.43 5.27
N ARG A 131 6.50 2.57 6.24
CA ARG A 131 6.72 2.05 7.60
C ARG A 131 6.95 0.55 7.61
N ALA A 132 6.18 -0.20 6.83
CA ALA A 132 6.35 -1.64 6.67
C ALA A 132 7.74 -1.99 6.11
N ALA A 133 8.23 -1.27 5.10
CA ALA A 133 9.57 -1.45 4.55
C ALA A 133 10.68 -1.22 5.59
N CYS A 134 10.44 -0.35 6.57
CA CYS A 134 11.43 -0.01 7.60
C CYS A 134 11.38 -0.95 8.82
N GLU A 135 10.20 -1.45 9.20
CA GLU A 135 9.98 -2.11 10.49
C GLU A 135 9.65 -3.61 10.38
N LEU A 136 8.99 -4.04 9.28
CA LEU A 136 8.46 -5.39 9.17
C LEU A 136 9.43 -6.37 8.51
N GLN A 137 9.12 -7.66 8.62
CA GLN A 137 9.95 -8.75 8.10
C GLN A 137 9.30 -9.38 6.86
N GLY A 138 10.09 -10.11 6.07
CA GLY A 138 9.59 -10.93 4.96
C GLY A 138 9.28 -10.17 3.66
N LEU A 139 9.52 -8.85 3.61
CA LEU A 139 9.33 -8.05 2.39
C LEU A 139 10.58 -8.12 1.49
N ALA A 140 10.37 -8.46 0.23
CA ALA A 140 11.39 -8.48 -0.80
C ALA A 140 11.51 -7.15 -1.57
N ALA A 141 10.42 -6.40 -1.69
CA ALA A 141 10.38 -5.05 -2.27
C ALA A 141 9.08 -4.33 -1.91
N VAL A 142 9.11 -2.99 -1.89
CA VAL A 142 7.96 -2.15 -1.58
C VAL A 142 7.78 -1.03 -2.60
N ALA A 143 6.52 -0.72 -2.94
CA ALA A 143 6.15 0.42 -3.76
C ALA A 143 5.18 1.35 -2.99
N CYS A 144 5.54 2.62 -2.87
CA CYS A 144 4.75 3.64 -2.19
C CYS A 144 4.21 4.64 -3.21
N TYR A 145 2.89 4.73 -3.36
CA TYR A 145 2.25 5.70 -4.25
C TYR A 145 1.71 6.88 -3.45
N TYR A 146 2.16 8.06 -3.78
CA TYR A 146 1.74 9.35 -3.19
C TYR A 146 1.49 9.25 -1.67
N GLY A 147 2.47 8.69 -0.93
CA GLY A 147 2.38 8.45 0.51
C GLY A 147 2.29 9.73 1.32
N GLY A 148 1.06 10.14 1.66
CA GLY A 148 0.83 11.36 2.45
C GLY A 148 1.42 11.24 3.85
N GLY A 149 2.34 12.15 4.20
CA GLY A 149 3.08 12.13 5.47
C GLY A 149 4.43 11.40 5.42
N MET A 150 4.70 10.63 4.38
CA MET A 150 5.96 9.88 4.22
C MET A 150 7.22 10.79 4.19
N THR A 151 7.05 12.06 3.80
CA THR A 151 8.13 13.05 3.71
C THR A 151 8.37 13.82 5.01
N GLY A 152 7.60 13.56 6.08
CA GLY A 152 7.76 14.22 7.38
C GLY A 152 8.99 13.74 8.14
N ASP A 153 9.50 14.56 9.06
CA ASP A 153 10.77 14.36 9.76
C ASP A 153 10.90 12.98 10.43
N ALA A 154 9.83 12.52 11.08
CA ALA A 154 9.82 11.20 11.74
C ALA A 154 9.98 10.05 10.75
N GLU A 155 9.41 10.17 9.57
CA GLU A 155 9.49 9.16 8.52
C GLU A 155 10.82 9.24 7.76
N VAL A 156 11.36 10.44 7.57
CA VAL A 156 12.70 10.65 6.97
C VAL A 156 13.82 10.06 7.85
N ALA A 157 13.60 9.95 9.16
CA ALA A 157 14.56 9.31 10.08
C ALA A 157 14.61 7.78 9.97
N ARG A 158 13.56 7.13 9.44
CA ARG A 158 13.50 5.65 9.27
C ARG A 158 14.43 5.20 8.15
N ARG A 159 14.76 3.91 8.10
CA ARG A 159 15.58 3.30 7.02
C ARG A 159 14.91 2.03 6.51
N PRO A 160 14.69 1.89 5.19
CA PRO A 160 14.08 0.70 4.63
C PRO A 160 15.05 -0.50 4.67
N ARG A 161 14.48 -1.68 4.91
CA ARG A 161 15.21 -2.96 4.99
C ARG A 161 15.17 -3.76 3.68
N CYS A 162 14.46 -3.26 2.68
CA CYS A 162 14.33 -3.86 1.36
C CYS A 162 14.31 -2.77 0.28
N PRO A 163 14.48 -3.10 -1.00
CA PRO A 163 14.34 -2.15 -2.10
C PRO A 163 12.98 -1.46 -2.10
N VAL A 164 13.00 -0.12 -2.22
CA VAL A 164 11.78 0.72 -2.25
C VAL A 164 11.75 1.58 -3.50
N ILE A 165 10.58 1.65 -4.13
CA ILE A 165 10.25 2.68 -5.12
C ILE A 165 9.12 3.57 -4.58
N ALA A 166 9.28 4.89 -4.68
CA ALA A 166 8.29 5.87 -4.24
C ALA A 166 7.86 6.76 -5.41
N HIS A 167 6.56 6.85 -5.64
CA HIS A 167 5.94 7.59 -6.73
C HIS A 167 5.19 8.81 -6.18
N PHE A 168 5.54 10.00 -6.63
CA PHE A 168 4.92 11.26 -6.22
C PHE A 168 4.40 12.07 -7.43
N GLY A 169 3.33 12.83 -7.22
CA GLY A 169 2.85 13.81 -8.19
C GLY A 169 3.53 15.16 -8.01
N ALA A 170 3.89 15.84 -9.11
CA ALA A 170 4.47 17.18 -9.07
C ALA A 170 3.45 18.23 -8.60
N HIS A 171 2.16 17.99 -8.82
CA HIS A 171 1.04 18.86 -8.47
C HIS A 171 0.25 18.35 -7.25
N ASP A 172 0.86 17.49 -6.42
CA ASP A 172 0.24 16.99 -5.20
C ASP A 172 0.16 18.09 -4.15
N ALA A 173 -1.06 18.57 -3.88
CA ALA A 173 -1.31 19.60 -2.89
C ALA A 173 -1.07 19.16 -1.43
N HIS A 174 -0.95 17.85 -1.18
CA HIS A 174 -0.73 17.25 0.14
C HIS A 174 0.74 16.92 0.41
N ILE A 175 1.57 16.84 -0.64
CA ILE A 175 2.98 16.44 -0.53
C ILE A 175 3.85 17.47 -1.30
N PRO A 176 4.34 18.51 -0.64
CA PRO A 176 5.11 19.56 -1.29
C PRO A 176 6.39 19.04 -1.94
N GLN A 177 6.69 19.49 -3.16
CA GLN A 177 7.88 19.06 -3.92
C GLN A 177 9.20 19.33 -3.17
N LYS A 178 9.24 20.37 -2.31
CA LYS A 178 10.40 20.64 -1.45
C LYS A 178 10.68 19.47 -0.51
N GLU A 179 9.63 18.90 0.07
CA GLU A 179 9.72 17.75 0.98
C GLU A 179 10.11 16.48 0.23
N VAL A 180 9.52 16.21 -0.95
CA VAL A 180 9.91 15.09 -1.82
C VAL A 180 11.40 15.12 -2.15
N ARG A 181 11.92 16.30 -2.52
CA ARG A 181 13.35 16.48 -2.78
C ARG A 181 14.21 16.30 -1.53
N ALA A 182 13.73 16.71 -0.35
CA ALA A 182 14.45 16.49 0.91
C ALA A 182 14.49 15.00 1.26
N PHE A 183 13.35 14.31 1.13
CA PHE A 183 13.25 12.83 1.30
C PHE A 183 14.20 12.09 0.35
N ALA A 184 14.20 12.43 -0.95
CA ALA A 184 15.08 11.80 -1.93
C ALA A 184 16.57 11.98 -1.60
N ARG A 185 16.96 13.15 -1.07
CA ARG A 185 18.35 13.37 -0.61
C ARG A 185 18.71 12.57 0.64
N ALA A 186 17.75 12.40 1.55
CA ALA A 186 17.95 11.64 2.78
C ALA A 186 17.98 10.12 2.55
N HIS A 187 17.37 9.66 1.44
CA HIS A 187 17.23 8.25 1.07
C HIS A 187 17.71 7.98 -0.36
N PRO A 188 19.03 8.06 -0.63
CA PRO A 188 19.58 7.76 -1.96
C PRO A 188 19.36 6.29 -2.38
N GLU A 189 19.07 5.39 -1.43
CA GLU A 189 18.71 3.99 -1.64
C GLU A 189 17.29 3.78 -2.17
N VAL A 190 16.40 4.80 -2.04
CA VAL A 190 15.01 4.75 -2.52
C VAL A 190 14.91 5.27 -3.95
N GLN A 191 14.23 4.53 -4.82
CA GLN A 191 13.95 5.00 -6.17
C GLN A 191 12.79 6.00 -6.16
N VAL A 192 13.08 7.29 -5.98
CA VAL A 192 12.06 8.34 -5.98
C VAL A 192 11.73 8.76 -7.41
N GLN A 193 10.46 8.70 -7.78
CA GLN A 193 9.91 9.07 -9.08
C GLN A 193 8.88 10.19 -8.92
N VAL A 194 8.97 11.21 -9.75
CA VAL A 194 8.02 12.34 -9.76
C VAL A 194 7.37 12.43 -11.13
N TYR A 195 6.05 12.57 -11.16
CA TYR A 195 5.22 12.62 -12.35
C TYR A 195 4.52 13.96 -12.46
N ASP A 196 4.23 14.42 -13.65
CA ASP A 196 3.42 15.61 -13.93
C ASP A 196 1.93 15.31 -13.66
N ALA A 197 1.58 15.10 -12.39
CA ALA A 197 0.28 14.60 -11.95
C ALA A 197 -0.05 15.08 -10.53
N ALA A 198 -1.32 14.96 -10.14
CA ALA A 198 -1.84 15.31 -8.82
C ALA A 198 -1.83 14.11 -7.84
N HIS A 199 -2.29 14.34 -6.60
CA HIS A 199 -2.50 13.28 -5.62
C HIS A 199 -3.54 12.26 -6.10
N GLY A 200 -3.25 10.97 -5.99
CA GLY A 200 -4.19 9.92 -6.40
C GLY A 200 -4.19 9.60 -7.89
N PHE A 201 -3.18 10.05 -8.64
CA PHE A 201 -3.09 9.90 -10.10
C PHE A 201 -3.21 8.45 -10.61
N ASN A 202 -2.99 7.46 -9.77
CA ASN A 202 -3.12 6.03 -10.16
C ASN A 202 -4.55 5.50 -10.04
N CYS A 203 -5.48 6.22 -9.42
CA CYS A 203 -6.85 5.75 -9.21
C CYS A 203 -7.76 6.17 -10.35
N ASP A 204 -8.16 5.19 -11.18
CA ASP A 204 -9.03 5.36 -12.33
C ASP A 204 -10.50 5.70 -12.00
N GLN A 205 -10.83 5.82 -10.70
CA GLN A 205 -12.15 6.21 -10.20
C GLN A 205 -12.16 7.64 -9.63
N ARG A 206 -11.05 8.40 -9.78
CA ARG A 206 -10.92 9.78 -9.27
C ARG A 206 -10.69 10.77 -10.41
N ASP A 207 -11.16 11.99 -10.24
CA ASP A 207 -10.93 13.10 -11.19
C ASP A 207 -9.43 13.44 -11.37
N SER A 208 -8.61 13.05 -10.38
CA SER A 208 -7.16 13.24 -10.42
C SER A 208 -6.41 12.13 -11.16
N TYR A 209 -7.12 11.17 -11.78
CA TYR A 209 -6.48 10.11 -12.55
C TYR A 209 -5.68 10.68 -13.73
N ASP A 210 -4.43 10.25 -13.85
CA ASP A 210 -3.58 10.54 -14.99
C ASP A 210 -3.09 9.22 -15.58
N GLU A 211 -3.61 8.87 -16.75
CA GLU A 211 -3.33 7.58 -17.38
C GLU A 211 -1.84 7.41 -17.71
N ALA A 212 -1.20 8.46 -18.20
CA ALA A 212 0.21 8.41 -18.61
C ALA A 212 1.11 8.20 -17.37
N ALA A 213 0.90 8.97 -16.31
CA ALA A 213 1.63 8.82 -15.05
C ALA A 213 1.36 7.45 -14.41
N ALA A 214 0.09 7.02 -14.37
CA ALA A 214 -0.30 5.72 -13.80
C ALA A 214 0.33 4.55 -14.54
N LEU A 215 0.37 4.60 -15.88
CA LEU A 215 0.99 3.56 -16.71
C LEU A 215 2.48 3.44 -16.40
N VAL A 216 3.23 4.54 -16.47
CA VAL A 216 4.68 4.54 -16.24
C VAL A 216 5.02 4.14 -14.78
N ALA A 217 4.25 4.63 -13.79
CA ALA A 217 4.45 4.25 -12.41
C ALA A 217 4.23 2.75 -12.19
N ARG A 218 3.18 2.20 -12.78
CA ARG A 218 2.87 0.76 -12.73
C ARG A 218 3.96 -0.10 -13.38
N GLU A 219 4.45 0.29 -14.53
CA GLU A 219 5.54 -0.43 -15.22
C GLU A 219 6.81 -0.47 -14.37
N ARG A 220 7.20 0.65 -13.76
CA ARG A 220 8.36 0.74 -12.86
C ARG A 220 8.18 -0.14 -11.62
N THR A 221 6.98 -0.10 -11.02
CA THR A 221 6.62 -0.96 -9.87
C THR A 221 6.71 -2.44 -10.24
N LEU A 222 6.10 -2.85 -11.35
CA LEU A 222 6.14 -4.23 -11.83
C LEU A 222 7.56 -4.68 -12.17
N SER A 223 8.37 -3.81 -12.74
CA SER A 223 9.79 -4.08 -13.01
C SER A 223 10.58 -4.33 -11.71
N LEU A 224 10.32 -3.57 -10.63
CA LEU A 224 10.91 -3.81 -9.33
C LEU A 224 10.47 -5.17 -8.77
N PHE A 225 9.18 -5.46 -8.79
CA PHE A 225 8.65 -6.71 -8.25
C PHE A 225 9.10 -7.93 -9.05
N ALA A 226 9.19 -7.85 -10.37
CA ALA A 226 9.71 -8.94 -11.19
C ALA A 226 11.18 -9.30 -10.89
N ARG A 227 11.99 -8.33 -10.43
CA ARG A 227 13.38 -8.58 -10.03
C ARG A 227 13.51 -9.12 -8.60
N CYS A 228 12.62 -8.73 -7.70
CA CYS A 228 12.79 -8.97 -6.28
C CYS A 228 11.85 -10.05 -5.73
N VAL A 229 10.65 -10.15 -6.28
CA VAL A 229 9.60 -11.04 -5.77
C VAL A 229 9.48 -12.31 -6.62
N GLY A 230 9.51 -12.17 -7.94
CA GLY A 230 9.40 -13.29 -8.87
C GLY A 230 8.66 -12.95 -10.15
#